data_8eceb9bdeb1bd95e8bbd71245bb996e9
#
_entry.id   8eceb9bdeb1bd95e8bbd71245bb996e9
#
_cell.length_a   1.000
_cell.length_b   1.000
_cell.length_c   1.000
_cell.angle_alpha   90.00
_cell.angle_beta   90.00
_cell.angle_gamma   90.00
#
_symmetry.space_group_name_H-M   'P 1'
#
loop_
_entity.id
_entity.type
_entity.pdbx_description
1 polymer ?
#
loop_
_entity_poly.entity_id
_entity_poly.type
_entity_poly.pdbx_seq_one_letter_code
_entity_poly.pdbx_strand_id
1 'polypeptide(L)'
;MSLASLGGWLKHFGKPAPSSAAEERAAELEDAESQFNKGQLFAGESGAARNYSQAAEWYLKAAERDHSGAQFNLGLLYGKGQGVRRDEAAADMWLRKAANSGHPGAQYHVGVRQHRASKSGRPPGASECRIEALTWLLLAMAQGYRGAEPAREFVALGMTRDEVDEADRRVEAFQTDRT
;
A
#
# COMPACT_ATOMS: atom_id res chain seq x y z
N MET A 1 5.06 38.40 46.16
CA MET A 1 5.66 37.17 45.63
C MET A 1 4.66 36.51 44.69
N SER A 2 5.00 36.41 43.45
CA SER A 2 4.11 36.16 42.29
C SER A 2 3.75 34.68 42.10
N LEU A 3 2.45 34.41 41.87
CA LEU A 3 1.86 33.06 41.61
C LEU A 3 2.08 32.56 40.18
N ALA A 4 3.19 32.89 39.53
CA ALA A 4 3.41 32.60 38.12
C ALA A 4 4.31 31.37 37.81
N SER A 5 4.52 30.45 38.76
CA SER A 5 5.50 29.36 38.59
C SER A 5 4.96 27.92 38.60
N LEU A 6 3.65 27.71 38.55
CA LEU A 6 3.06 26.36 38.64
C LEU A 6 2.48 25.83 37.31
N GLY A 7 2.60 26.57 36.20
CA GLY A 7 2.03 26.21 34.88
C GLY A 7 2.87 25.31 34.01
N GLY A 8 4.12 25.03 34.37
CA GLY A 8 5.09 24.38 33.50
C GLY A 8 5.30 22.85 33.67
N TRP A 9 4.73 22.27 34.74
CA TRP A 9 5.03 20.88 35.13
C TRP A 9 4.05 19.82 34.59
N LEU A 10 2.91 20.24 34.03
CA LEU A 10 1.84 19.34 33.61
C LEU A 10 1.96 18.82 32.17
N LYS A 11 3.02 19.15 31.43
CA LYS A 11 3.22 18.73 30.03
C LYS A 11 4.05 17.48 29.83
N HIS A 12 4.52 16.82 30.90
CA HIS A 12 5.40 15.63 30.80
C HIS A 12 4.84 14.36 31.46
N PHE A 13 3.56 14.34 31.82
CA PHE A 13 2.94 13.08 32.20
C PHE A 13 2.50 12.39 30.91
N GLY A 14 3.17 11.29 30.56
CA GLY A 14 2.72 10.35 29.54
C GLY A 14 1.25 9.99 29.82
N LYS A 15 0.45 9.77 28.77
CA LYS A 15 -0.94 9.33 28.92
C LYS A 15 -0.98 8.21 29.97
N PRO A 16 -1.85 8.31 31.00
CA PRO A 16 -2.01 7.23 31.95
C PRO A 16 -2.38 5.95 31.19
N ALA A 17 -1.87 4.80 31.65
CA ALA A 17 -2.29 3.52 31.11
C ALA A 17 -3.82 3.42 31.16
N PRO A 18 -4.48 2.86 30.13
CA PRO A 18 -5.94 2.76 30.09
C PRO A 18 -6.45 2.04 31.32
N SER A 19 -7.38 2.67 32.04
CA SER A 19 -7.88 2.21 33.35
C SER A 19 -9.12 1.32 33.25
N SER A 20 -9.65 1.11 32.03
CA SER A 20 -10.86 0.30 31.84
C SER A 20 -10.83 -0.44 30.49
N ALA A 21 -11.56 -1.57 30.41
CA ALA A 21 -11.76 -2.32 29.17
C ALA A 21 -12.37 -1.46 28.02
N ALA A 22 -13.02 -0.35 28.35
CA ALA A 22 -13.54 0.59 27.37
C ALA A 22 -12.44 1.49 26.81
N GLU A 23 -11.46 1.89 27.61
CA GLU A 23 -10.30 2.66 27.18
C GLU A 23 -9.31 1.79 26.41
N GLU A 24 -9.17 0.51 26.78
CA GLU A 24 -8.42 -0.48 26.00
C GLU A 24 -9.06 -0.71 24.63
N ARG A 25 -10.41 -0.86 24.57
CA ARG A 25 -11.15 -0.93 23.30
C ARG A 25 -11.06 0.36 22.49
N ALA A 26 -11.06 1.53 23.11
CA ALA A 26 -10.87 2.81 22.43
C ALA A 26 -9.44 2.94 21.88
N ALA A 27 -8.43 2.42 22.61
CA ALA A 27 -7.06 2.34 22.13
C ALA A 27 -6.90 1.30 21.00
N GLU A 28 -7.70 0.23 21.02
CA GLU A 28 -7.80 -0.75 19.92
C GLU A 28 -8.53 -0.18 18.70
N LEU A 29 -9.39 0.82 18.90
CA LEU A 29 -10.11 1.55 17.85
C LEU A 29 -9.32 2.77 17.34
N GLU A 30 -7.99 2.76 17.47
CA GLU A 30 -7.17 3.75 16.78
C GLU A 30 -7.56 3.83 15.30
N ASP A 31 -7.58 5.03 14.75
CA ASP A 31 -7.87 5.20 13.33
C ASP A 31 -6.82 4.47 12.46
N ALA A 32 -7.19 4.17 11.24
CA ALA A 32 -6.32 3.40 10.32
C ALA A 32 -4.98 4.08 10.07
N GLU A 33 -4.94 5.42 10.11
CA GLU A 33 -3.72 6.21 9.96
C GLU A 33 -2.76 6.02 11.16
N SER A 34 -3.29 6.07 12.39
CA SER A 34 -2.47 5.83 13.60
C SER A 34 -1.89 4.42 13.64
N GLN A 35 -2.68 3.42 13.22
CA GLN A 35 -2.23 2.04 13.09
C GLN A 35 -1.14 1.89 12.00
N PHE A 36 -1.32 2.56 10.85
CA PHE A 36 -0.32 2.60 9.79
C PHE A 36 1.00 3.22 10.28
N ASN A 37 0.95 4.36 10.98
CA ASN A 37 2.12 5.04 11.51
C ASN A 37 2.89 4.18 12.52
N LYS A 38 2.18 3.39 13.35
CA LYS A 38 2.83 2.38 14.21
C LYS A 38 3.53 1.29 13.39
N GLY A 39 2.88 0.81 12.34
CA GLY A 39 3.51 -0.13 11.41
C GLY A 39 4.82 0.41 10.81
N GLN A 40 4.84 1.66 10.38
CA GLN A 40 6.03 2.34 9.85
C GLN A 40 7.15 2.46 10.92
N LEU A 41 6.79 2.77 12.15
CA LEU A 41 7.72 2.85 13.26
C LEU A 41 8.44 1.49 13.45
N PHE A 42 7.70 0.38 13.50
CA PHE A 42 8.27 -0.96 13.62
C PHE A 42 9.00 -1.44 12.36
N ALA A 43 8.62 -0.95 11.17
CA ALA A 43 9.37 -1.20 9.94
C ALA A 43 10.73 -0.49 9.90
N GLY A 44 10.99 0.42 10.86
CA GLY A 44 12.27 1.15 10.99
C GLY A 44 12.37 2.36 10.06
N GLU A 45 11.25 2.87 9.54
CA GLU A 45 11.22 4.08 8.71
C GLU A 45 11.61 5.33 9.51
N SER A 46 11.43 5.30 10.83
CA SER A 46 11.79 6.39 11.76
C SER A 46 13.15 6.19 12.45
N GLY A 47 14.02 5.29 11.97
CA GLY A 47 15.34 5.02 12.55
C GLY A 47 15.35 4.09 13.77
N ALA A 48 14.21 3.54 14.18
CA ALA A 48 14.11 2.52 15.23
C ALA A 48 14.61 1.15 14.76
N ALA A 49 14.90 0.24 15.70
CA ALA A 49 15.22 -1.14 15.37
C ALA A 49 14.06 -1.82 14.64
N ARG A 50 14.32 -2.42 13.48
CA ARG A 50 13.33 -3.04 12.64
C ARG A 50 12.71 -4.28 13.27
N ASN A 51 11.38 -4.30 13.39
CA ASN A 51 10.59 -5.47 13.79
C ASN A 51 9.45 -5.69 12.79
N TYR A 52 9.75 -6.36 11.70
CA TYR A 52 8.78 -6.59 10.63
C TYR A 52 7.56 -7.43 11.06
N SER A 53 7.66 -8.28 12.08
CA SER A 53 6.50 -9.02 12.59
C SER A 53 5.50 -8.08 13.24
N GLN A 54 5.94 -7.19 14.12
CA GLN A 54 5.07 -6.16 14.69
C GLN A 54 4.57 -5.17 13.63
N ALA A 55 5.42 -4.79 12.67
CA ALA A 55 4.98 -3.96 11.55
C ALA A 55 3.85 -4.61 10.76
N ALA A 56 3.95 -5.91 10.46
CA ALA A 56 2.93 -6.65 9.74
C ALA A 56 1.60 -6.69 10.49
N GLU A 57 1.62 -6.88 11.82
CA GLU A 57 0.42 -6.86 12.67
C GLU A 57 -0.29 -5.50 12.62
N TRP A 58 0.47 -4.40 12.73
CA TRP A 58 -0.10 -3.06 12.67
C TRP A 58 -0.58 -2.69 11.26
N TYR A 59 0.18 -3.06 10.23
CA TYR A 59 -0.28 -2.88 8.85
C TYR A 59 -1.54 -3.70 8.55
N LEU A 60 -1.68 -4.91 9.10
CA LEU A 60 -2.88 -5.71 8.91
C LEU A 60 -4.12 -5.01 9.49
N LYS A 61 -4.04 -4.51 10.72
CA LYS A 61 -5.14 -3.75 11.35
C LYS A 61 -5.56 -2.54 10.50
N ALA A 62 -4.61 -1.76 10.00
CA ALA A 62 -4.90 -0.61 9.15
C ALA A 62 -5.41 -1.03 7.76
N ALA A 63 -4.87 -2.11 7.18
CA ALA A 63 -5.25 -2.61 5.86
C ALA A 63 -6.68 -3.18 5.83
N GLU A 64 -7.14 -3.80 6.92
CA GLU A 64 -8.52 -4.27 7.12
C GLU A 64 -9.52 -3.11 7.21
N ARG A 65 -9.04 -1.89 7.48
CA ARG A 65 -9.78 -0.62 7.46
C ARG A 65 -9.56 0.18 6.19
N ASP A 66 -9.19 -0.49 5.12
CA ASP A 66 -8.99 0.07 3.78
C ASP A 66 -7.91 1.15 3.66
N HIS A 67 -6.93 1.20 4.60
CA HIS A 67 -5.81 2.09 4.48
C HIS A 67 -4.85 1.62 3.36
N SER A 68 -4.84 2.30 2.23
CA SER A 68 -4.13 1.87 1.02
C SER A 68 -2.61 1.75 1.18
N GLY A 69 -1.98 2.63 1.97
CA GLY A 69 -0.55 2.55 2.30
C GLY A 69 -0.22 1.31 3.14
N ALA A 70 -1.08 0.94 4.09
CA ALA A 70 -0.91 -0.27 4.90
C ALA A 70 -1.11 -1.53 4.05
N GLN A 71 -2.12 -1.56 3.19
CA GLN A 71 -2.33 -2.65 2.23
C GLN A 71 -1.10 -2.84 1.32
N PHE A 72 -0.54 -1.75 0.83
CA PHE A 72 0.68 -1.76 0.02
C PHE A 72 1.88 -2.35 0.79
N ASN A 73 2.17 -1.82 1.98
CA ASN A 73 3.30 -2.28 2.79
C ASN A 73 3.14 -3.74 3.22
N LEU A 74 1.94 -4.15 3.63
CA LEU A 74 1.64 -5.53 3.98
C LEU A 74 1.85 -6.47 2.77
N GLY A 75 1.41 -6.07 1.58
CA GLY A 75 1.67 -6.80 0.34
C GLY A 75 3.16 -6.98 0.06
N LEU A 76 3.98 -5.96 0.30
CA LEU A 76 5.44 -6.06 0.18
C LEU A 76 6.06 -7.02 1.21
N LEU A 77 5.57 -7.00 2.46
CA LEU A 77 6.05 -7.90 3.52
C LEU A 77 5.76 -9.37 3.16
N TYR A 78 4.55 -9.69 2.68
CA TYR A 78 4.21 -11.04 2.23
C TYR A 78 5.05 -11.47 1.02
N GLY A 79 5.27 -10.60 0.04
CA GLY A 79 6.06 -10.91 -1.14
C GLY A 79 7.55 -11.17 -0.84
N LYS A 80 8.10 -10.49 0.19
CA LYS A 80 9.49 -10.66 0.63
C LYS A 80 9.67 -11.71 1.73
N GLY A 81 8.60 -12.11 2.41
CA GLY A 81 8.67 -12.96 3.60
C GLY A 81 9.31 -12.25 4.80
N GLN A 82 9.09 -10.94 4.93
CA GLN A 82 9.65 -10.13 6.02
C GLN A 82 8.63 -10.01 7.17
N GLY A 83 8.96 -10.57 8.33
CA GLY A 83 8.08 -10.58 9.51
C GLY A 83 6.87 -11.52 9.40
N VAL A 84 6.58 -12.01 8.21
CA VAL A 84 5.53 -12.98 7.89
C VAL A 84 6.10 -14.05 6.96
N ARG A 85 5.46 -15.23 6.94
CA ARG A 85 5.82 -16.25 5.95
C ARG A 85 5.57 -15.70 4.55
N ARG A 86 6.54 -15.90 3.63
CA ARG A 86 6.38 -15.52 2.23
C ARG A 86 5.14 -16.18 1.62
N ASP A 87 4.25 -15.35 1.06
CA ASP A 87 3.02 -15.77 0.40
C ASP A 87 2.74 -14.83 -0.79
N GLU A 88 2.96 -15.34 -2.00
CA GLU A 88 2.76 -14.56 -3.23
C GLU A 88 1.27 -14.28 -3.50
N ALA A 89 0.35 -15.18 -3.06
CA ALA A 89 -1.08 -14.97 -3.25
C ALA A 89 -1.58 -13.87 -2.30
N ALA A 90 -1.18 -13.89 -1.03
CA ALA A 90 -1.48 -12.83 -0.09
C ALA A 90 -0.87 -11.48 -0.53
N ALA A 91 0.37 -11.50 -1.04
CA ALA A 91 1.02 -10.30 -1.57
C ALA A 91 0.21 -9.69 -2.74
N ASP A 92 -0.21 -10.53 -3.69
CA ASP A 92 -1.01 -10.08 -4.84
C ASP A 92 -2.36 -9.50 -4.40
N MET A 93 -3.04 -10.19 -3.49
CA MET A 93 -4.34 -9.74 -2.94
C MET A 93 -4.22 -8.34 -2.31
N TRP A 94 -3.25 -8.12 -1.43
CA TRP A 94 -3.10 -6.84 -0.76
C TRP A 94 -2.61 -5.72 -1.70
N LEU A 95 -1.68 -6.04 -2.62
CA LEU A 95 -1.24 -5.08 -3.63
C LEU A 95 -2.39 -4.67 -4.57
N ARG A 96 -3.26 -5.61 -4.99
CA ARG A 96 -4.44 -5.28 -5.80
C ARG A 96 -5.46 -4.44 -5.04
N LYS A 97 -5.71 -4.72 -3.76
CA LYS A 97 -6.56 -3.85 -2.92
C LYS A 97 -6.02 -2.42 -2.88
N ALA A 98 -4.73 -2.24 -2.59
CA ALA A 98 -4.10 -0.93 -2.56
C ALA A 98 -4.14 -0.23 -3.94
N ALA A 99 -3.91 -0.96 -5.04
CA ALA A 99 -3.96 -0.42 -6.40
C ALA A 99 -5.38 0.06 -6.76
N ASN A 100 -6.40 -0.74 -6.43
CA ASN A 100 -7.80 -0.39 -6.60
C ASN A 100 -8.18 0.84 -5.75
N SER A 101 -7.59 1.01 -4.57
CA SER A 101 -7.72 2.22 -3.75
C SER A 101 -6.91 3.41 -4.29
N GLY A 102 -6.20 3.25 -5.40
CA GLY A 102 -5.47 4.32 -6.09
C GLY A 102 -4.04 4.53 -5.60
N HIS A 103 -3.46 3.63 -4.77
CA HIS A 103 -2.09 3.79 -4.29
C HIS A 103 -1.07 3.63 -5.43
N PRO A 104 -0.27 4.68 -5.78
CA PRO A 104 0.55 4.67 -7.01
C PRO A 104 1.66 3.62 -6.99
N GLY A 105 2.28 3.38 -5.84
CA GLY A 105 3.28 2.31 -5.69
C GLY A 105 2.68 0.92 -5.89
N ALA A 106 1.44 0.69 -5.42
CA ALA A 106 0.75 -0.58 -5.61
C ALA A 106 0.36 -0.80 -7.08
N GLN A 107 -0.14 0.23 -7.75
CA GLN A 107 -0.44 0.20 -9.19
C GLN A 107 0.81 -0.17 -10.00
N TYR A 108 1.95 0.46 -9.70
CA TYR A 108 3.23 0.11 -10.31
C TYR A 108 3.60 -1.37 -10.09
N HIS A 109 3.54 -1.85 -8.84
CA HIS A 109 3.90 -3.23 -8.52
C HIS A 109 2.97 -4.25 -9.18
N VAL A 110 1.67 -4.00 -9.21
CA VAL A 110 0.70 -4.85 -9.92
C VAL A 110 1.00 -4.86 -11.42
N GLY A 111 1.24 -3.70 -12.04
CA GLY A 111 1.60 -3.59 -13.45
C GLY A 111 2.85 -4.40 -13.81
N VAL A 112 3.92 -4.27 -13.04
CA VAL A 112 5.18 -5.04 -13.25
C VAL A 112 4.94 -6.54 -13.07
N ARG A 113 4.13 -6.98 -12.09
CA ARG A 113 3.80 -8.39 -11.88
C ARG A 113 3.00 -8.96 -13.06
N GLN A 114 2.03 -8.23 -13.57
CA GLN A 114 1.24 -8.64 -14.75
C GLN A 114 2.10 -8.72 -16.01
N HIS A 115 3.01 -7.79 -16.22
CA HIS A 115 3.97 -7.90 -17.32
C HIS A 115 4.84 -9.15 -17.21
N ARG A 116 5.29 -9.49 -16.00
CA ARG A 116 6.04 -10.74 -15.78
C ARG A 116 5.17 -11.98 -16.05
N ALA A 117 3.92 -11.95 -15.64
CA ALA A 117 2.96 -13.03 -15.88
C ALA A 117 2.70 -13.24 -17.39
N SER A 118 2.65 -12.16 -18.20
CA SER A 118 2.46 -12.24 -19.65
C SER A 118 3.56 -13.04 -20.36
N LYS A 119 4.77 -13.06 -19.79
CA LYS A 119 5.92 -13.81 -20.31
C LYS A 119 5.91 -15.29 -19.89
N SER A 120 5.15 -15.66 -18.86
CA SER A 120 5.12 -17.03 -18.35
C SER A 120 4.07 -17.92 -19.01
N GLY A 121 3.25 -17.37 -19.92
CA GLY A 121 2.20 -18.09 -20.63
C GLY A 121 1.04 -18.59 -19.74
N ARG A 122 0.92 -18.09 -18.50
CA ARG A 122 -0.19 -18.45 -17.60
C ARG A 122 -1.49 -17.72 -17.98
N PRO A 123 -2.68 -18.33 -17.79
CA PRO A 123 -3.96 -17.62 -17.92
C PRO A 123 -4.08 -16.48 -16.87
N PRO A 124 -4.77 -15.36 -17.17
CA PRO A 124 -5.36 -14.99 -18.44
C PRO A 124 -4.31 -14.88 -19.54
N GLY A 125 -4.69 -14.95 -20.82
CA GLY A 125 -3.74 -14.93 -21.97
C GLY A 125 -2.72 -13.79 -21.92
N ALA A 126 -1.57 -13.95 -22.59
CA ALA A 126 -0.46 -12.99 -22.58
C ALA A 126 -0.90 -11.56 -22.97
N SER A 127 -1.88 -11.43 -23.88
CA SER A 127 -2.46 -10.15 -24.31
C SER A 127 -3.16 -9.46 -23.13
N GLU A 128 -4.07 -10.15 -22.43
CA GLU A 128 -4.79 -9.60 -21.29
C GLU A 128 -3.83 -9.16 -20.16
N CYS A 129 -2.80 -9.96 -19.86
CA CYS A 129 -1.79 -9.58 -18.88
C CYS A 129 -1.01 -8.32 -19.31
N ARG A 130 -0.73 -8.12 -20.61
CA ARG A 130 -0.07 -6.90 -21.10
C ARG A 130 -0.98 -5.68 -20.99
N ILE A 131 -2.25 -5.82 -21.39
CA ILE A 131 -3.24 -4.75 -21.28
C ILE A 131 -3.39 -4.32 -19.80
N GLU A 132 -3.60 -5.28 -18.89
CA GLU A 132 -3.69 -5.00 -17.45
C GLU A 132 -2.41 -4.34 -16.93
N ALA A 133 -1.24 -4.83 -17.33
CA ALA A 133 0.05 -4.25 -16.94
C ALA A 133 0.16 -2.79 -17.37
N LEU A 134 -0.17 -2.48 -18.63
CA LEU A 134 -0.10 -1.12 -19.16
C LEU A 134 -1.11 -0.21 -18.45
N THR A 135 -2.34 -0.66 -18.23
CA THR A 135 -3.38 0.08 -17.50
C THR A 135 -2.87 0.54 -16.13
N TRP A 136 -2.33 -0.40 -15.32
CA TRP A 136 -1.81 -0.07 -13.99
C TRP A 136 -0.60 0.87 -14.03
N LEU A 137 0.29 0.71 -15.00
CA LEU A 137 1.46 1.59 -15.15
C LEU A 137 1.07 3.00 -15.58
N LEU A 138 0.07 3.16 -16.45
CA LEU A 138 -0.47 4.45 -16.84
C LEU A 138 -1.12 5.17 -15.63
N LEU A 139 -1.91 4.46 -14.82
CA LEU A 139 -2.48 5.00 -13.59
C LEU A 139 -1.42 5.46 -12.58
N ALA A 140 -0.36 4.68 -12.40
CA ALA A 140 0.77 5.03 -11.53
C ALA A 140 1.54 6.25 -12.07
N MET A 141 1.74 6.31 -13.39
CA MET A 141 2.41 7.42 -14.07
C MET A 141 1.62 8.73 -13.94
N ALA A 142 0.30 8.67 -14.11
CA ALA A 142 -0.58 9.84 -13.96
C ALA A 142 -0.48 10.47 -12.56
N GLN A 143 -0.09 9.69 -11.55
CA GLN A 143 0.17 10.16 -10.18
C GLN A 143 1.65 10.49 -9.92
N GLY A 144 2.50 10.53 -10.95
CA GLY A 144 3.90 10.91 -10.85
C GLY A 144 4.82 9.85 -10.21
N TYR A 145 4.43 8.57 -10.20
CA TYR A 145 5.30 7.52 -9.66
C TYR A 145 6.52 7.29 -10.54
N ARG A 146 7.71 7.61 -10.03
CA ARG A 146 8.97 7.71 -10.81
C ARG A 146 9.35 6.45 -11.60
N GLY A 147 8.99 5.27 -11.12
CA GLY A 147 9.30 4.00 -11.80
C GLY A 147 8.33 3.64 -12.92
N ALA A 148 7.20 4.33 -13.04
CA ALA A 148 6.11 3.92 -13.94
C ALA A 148 6.41 4.23 -15.41
N GLU A 149 7.04 5.36 -15.71
CA GLU A 149 7.32 5.79 -17.08
C GLU A 149 8.22 4.79 -17.83
N PRO A 150 9.43 4.43 -17.36
CA PRO A 150 10.27 3.45 -18.06
C PRO A 150 9.64 2.05 -18.12
N ALA A 151 8.87 1.66 -17.09
CA ALA A 151 8.18 0.38 -17.11
C ALA A 151 7.05 0.35 -18.16
N ARG A 152 6.29 1.45 -18.28
CA ARG A 152 5.25 1.63 -19.31
C ARG A 152 5.85 1.50 -20.71
N GLU A 153 6.94 2.23 -21.00
CA GLU A 153 7.60 2.17 -22.30
C GLU A 153 8.02 0.74 -22.66
N PHE A 154 8.62 0.05 -21.69
CA PHE A 154 9.07 -1.32 -21.89
C PHE A 154 7.91 -2.30 -22.18
N VAL A 155 6.76 -2.13 -21.51
CA VAL A 155 5.56 -2.94 -21.75
C VAL A 155 4.97 -2.63 -23.12
N ALA A 156 4.82 -1.35 -23.46
CA ALA A 156 4.19 -0.89 -24.69
C ALA A 156 4.95 -1.33 -25.95
N LEU A 157 6.29 -1.46 -25.91
CA LEU A 157 7.11 -1.94 -27.02
C LEU A 157 6.71 -3.34 -27.55
N GLY A 158 6.09 -4.17 -26.71
CA GLY A 158 5.65 -5.52 -27.09
C GLY A 158 4.16 -5.64 -27.36
N MET A 159 3.42 -4.51 -27.48
CA MET A 159 1.97 -4.48 -27.61
C MET A 159 1.53 -4.06 -29.02
N THR A 160 0.37 -4.55 -29.43
CA THR A 160 -0.33 -4.06 -30.62
C THR A 160 -1.04 -2.74 -30.30
N ARG A 161 -1.45 -2.00 -31.34
CA ARG A 161 -2.21 -0.76 -31.18
C ARG A 161 -3.54 -1.00 -30.45
N ASP A 162 -4.24 -2.07 -30.80
CA ASP A 162 -5.52 -2.42 -30.17
C ASP A 162 -5.37 -2.71 -28.67
N GLU A 163 -4.27 -3.35 -28.26
CA GLU A 163 -3.96 -3.59 -26.85
C GLU A 163 -3.68 -2.29 -26.08
N VAL A 164 -3.00 -1.34 -26.70
CA VAL A 164 -2.74 -0.02 -26.11
C VAL A 164 -4.03 0.78 -25.98
N ASP A 165 -4.84 0.84 -27.06
CA ASP A 165 -6.13 1.53 -27.07
C ASP A 165 -7.08 0.95 -26.02
N GLU A 166 -7.05 -0.37 -25.78
CA GLU A 166 -7.83 -1.01 -24.72
C GLU A 166 -7.33 -0.63 -23.32
N ALA A 167 -6.02 -0.55 -23.11
CA ALA A 167 -5.47 -0.11 -21.83
C ALA A 167 -5.87 1.34 -21.51
N ASP A 168 -5.83 2.23 -22.51
CA ASP A 168 -6.26 3.63 -22.36
C ASP A 168 -7.75 3.73 -21.98
N ARG A 169 -8.64 2.95 -22.63
CA ARG A 169 -10.07 2.89 -22.26
C ARG A 169 -10.26 2.44 -20.81
N ARG A 170 -9.48 1.47 -20.33
CA ARG A 170 -9.56 1.00 -18.94
C ARG A 170 -9.09 2.06 -17.94
N VAL A 171 -8.08 2.86 -18.30
CA VAL A 171 -7.65 4.00 -17.48
C VAL A 171 -8.76 5.03 -17.34
N GLU A 172 -9.40 5.41 -18.45
CA GLU A 172 -10.53 6.35 -18.46
C GLU A 172 -11.69 5.85 -17.61
N ALA A 173 -12.08 4.57 -17.77
CA ALA A 173 -13.13 3.95 -16.97
C ALA A 173 -12.79 3.97 -15.47
N PHE A 174 -11.55 3.60 -15.08
CA PHE A 174 -11.12 3.61 -13.69
C PHE A 174 -11.16 5.01 -13.05
N GLN A 175 -10.85 6.05 -13.83
CA GLN A 175 -10.89 7.44 -13.36
C GLN A 175 -12.33 7.95 -13.22
N THR A 176 -13.21 7.57 -14.15
CA THR A 176 -14.62 7.99 -14.14
C THR A 176 -15.39 7.40 -12.95
N ASP A 177 -15.15 6.14 -12.61
CA ASP A 177 -15.81 5.46 -11.49
C ASP A 177 -15.46 6.05 -10.10
N ARG A 178 -14.49 6.95 -10.04
CA ARG A 178 -13.99 7.56 -8.79
C ARG A 178 -14.35 9.05 -8.65
N THR A 179 -14.96 9.65 -9.63
CA THR A 179 -15.45 11.05 -9.60
C THR A 179 -16.91 11.11 -9.24
#